data_e2f73fafd3eea7cd2f137433848f3876
#
_entry.id   e2f73fafd3eea7cd2f137433848f3876
#
_cell.length_a   1.000
_cell.length_b   1.000
_cell.length_c   1.000
_cell.angle_alpha   90.00
_cell.angle_beta   90.00
_cell.angle_gamma   90.00
#
_symmetry.space_group_name_H-M   'P 1'
#
loop_
_entity.id
_entity.type
_entity.pdbx_description
1 polymer ?
#
loop_
_entity_poly.entity_id
_entity_poly.type
_entity_poly.pdbx_seq_one_letter_code
_entity_poly.pdbx_strand_id
1 'polypeptide(L)'
;GIDGKQHTRICIITEHSQYMHIPVPLDGEHQATNCALAIAAIDQLKEVGYTFNDLDIYHSLAKTTISGRMEVVWERPKILVDGAHNPTSLKTLIKSVGAHIPYDSMVCVFGCCQDKDVDGMLEQISLGADKIIFTKAKGNQRAAEPRLLQKQFEEISGKMTQTAETLPEALEIAAQAASREDLICVTGSFYLVGETKSHLSQLASKK
;
A
#
# COMPACT_ATOMS: atom_id res chain seq x y z
N GLY A 1 -4.61 13.87 18.61
CA GLY A 1 -3.32 13.23 18.32
C GLY A 1 -2.22 14.27 18.26
N ILE A 2 -0.98 13.89 18.45
CA ILE A 2 0.18 14.80 18.51
C ILE A 2 0.43 15.49 17.15
N ASP A 3 -0.16 14.95 16.07
CA ASP A 3 -0.01 15.41 14.68
C ASP A 3 -1.35 15.72 13.98
N GLY A 4 -2.45 15.77 14.72
CA GLY A 4 -3.79 16.05 14.17
C GLY A 4 -4.41 14.91 13.35
N LYS A 5 -3.74 13.76 13.18
CA LYS A 5 -4.28 12.59 12.48
C LYS A 5 -5.06 11.68 13.43
N GLN A 6 -6.15 11.10 12.94
CA GLN A 6 -6.85 10.02 13.66
C GLN A 6 -6.05 8.73 13.49
N HIS A 7 -5.39 8.26 14.55
CA HIS A 7 -4.72 6.97 14.57
C HIS A 7 -5.69 5.86 14.97
N THR A 8 -5.53 4.69 14.37
CA THR A 8 -6.23 3.48 14.82
C THR A 8 -5.80 3.17 16.25
N ARG A 9 -6.76 3.05 17.16
CA ARG A 9 -6.47 2.62 18.55
C ARG A 9 -6.76 1.14 18.69
N ILE A 10 -5.77 0.40 19.12
CA ILE A 10 -5.89 -1.05 19.31
C ILE A 10 -5.74 -1.42 20.79
N CYS A 11 -6.46 -2.46 21.19
CA CYS A 11 -6.27 -3.12 22.47
C CYS A 11 -5.75 -4.53 22.20
N ILE A 12 -4.64 -4.90 22.80
CA ILE A 12 -4.02 -6.21 22.66
C ILE A 12 -3.96 -6.84 24.05
N ILE A 13 -4.54 -8.01 24.17
CA ILE A 13 -4.52 -8.81 25.39
C ILE A 13 -3.99 -10.20 25.01
N THR A 14 -2.90 -10.59 25.65
CA THR A 14 -2.33 -11.94 25.54
C THR A 14 -2.34 -12.59 26.93
N GLU A 15 -1.81 -13.78 27.08
CA GLU A 15 -1.64 -14.44 28.39
C GLU A 15 -0.66 -13.68 29.30
N HIS A 16 0.30 -12.96 28.72
CA HIS A 16 1.44 -12.36 29.45
C HIS A 16 1.47 -10.82 29.38
N SER A 17 0.65 -10.21 28.50
CA SER A 17 0.70 -8.76 28.28
C SER A 17 -0.70 -8.17 28.06
N GLN A 18 -0.88 -6.95 28.54
CA GLN A 18 -2.11 -6.19 28.31
C GLN A 18 -1.76 -4.76 27.92
N TYR A 19 -2.04 -4.43 26.66
CA TYR A 19 -1.82 -3.10 26.09
C TYR A 19 -3.14 -2.49 25.67
N MET A 20 -3.56 -1.42 26.35
CA MET A 20 -4.85 -0.78 26.11
C MET A 20 -4.68 0.54 25.34
N HIS A 21 -5.52 0.72 24.32
CA HIS A 21 -5.62 1.97 23.55
C HIS A 21 -4.31 2.47 22.93
N ILE A 22 -3.47 1.55 22.43
CA ILE A 22 -2.25 1.93 21.72
C ILE A 22 -2.63 2.70 20.45
N PRO A 23 -2.16 3.95 20.27
CA PRO A 23 -2.32 4.66 19.02
C PRO A 23 -1.33 4.09 17.99
N VAL A 24 -1.81 3.37 16.99
CA VAL A 24 -0.97 2.82 15.92
C VAL A 24 -1.15 3.67 14.68
N PRO A 25 -0.08 4.30 14.17
CA PRO A 25 -0.14 5.17 12.98
C PRO A 25 -0.09 4.35 11.69
N LEU A 26 -0.82 3.24 11.65
CA LEU A 26 -0.92 2.34 10.51
C LEU A 26 -2.40 2.17 10.15
N ASP A 27 -2.76 2.55 8.93
CA ASP A 27 -4.12 2.45 8.45
C ASP A 27 -4.46 1.03 7.99
N GLY A 28 -5.70 0.61 8.30
CA GLY A 28 -6.25 -0.67 7.92
C GLY A 28 -6.34 -1.70 9.05
N GLU A 29 -7.47 -2.40 9.09
CA GLU A 29 -7.82 -3.40 10.11
C GLU A 29 -6.77 -4.53 10.24
N HIS A 30 -6.13 -4.92 9.12
CA HIS A 30 -5.06 -5.93 9.11
C HIS A 30 -3.82 -5.50 9.90
N GLN A 31 -3.60 -4.21 10.11
CA GLN A 31 -2.47 -3.72 10.90
C GLN A 31 -2.69 -3.96 12.39
N ALA A 32 -3.93 -3.97 12.86
CA ALA A 32 -4.22 -4.40 14.24
C ALA A 32 -3.82 -5.86 14.47
N THR A 33 -4.11 -6.74 13.50
CA THR A 33 -3.67 -8.15 13.54
C THR A 33 -2.15 -8.28 13.51
N ASN A 34 -1.47 -7.51 12.65
CA ASN A 34 -0.01 -7.51 12.58
C ASN A 34 0.62 -7.04 13.90
N CYS A 35 0.07 -6.02 14.54
CA CYS A 35 0.51 -5.57 15.86
C CYS A 35 0.31 -6.66 16.94
N ALA A 36 -0.85 -7.35 16.91
CA ALA A 36 -1.11 -8.43 17.85
C ALA A 36 -0.11 -9.58 17.70
N LEU A 37 0.24 -9.95 16.45
CA LEU A 37 1.26 -10.96 16.17
C LEU A 37 2.66 -10.52 16.65
N ALA A 38 3.00 -9.25 16.47
CA ALA A 38 4.27 -8.71 16.97
C ALA A 38 4.35 -8.77 18.49
N ILE A 39 3.27 -8.44 19.21
CA ILE A 39 3.21 -8.56 20.68
C ILE A 39 3.30 -10.02 21.12
N ALA A 40 2.57 -10.94 20.46
CA ALA A 40 2.66 -12.35 20.77
C ALA A 40 4.10 -12.90 20.59
N ALA A 41 4.81 -12.43 19.56
CA ALA A 41 6.22 -12.79 19.38
C ALA A 41 7.13 -12.23 20.51
N ILE A 42 6.87 -11.01 20.98
CA ILE A 42 7.58 -10.41 22.11
C ILE A 42 7.31 -11.20 23.40
N ASP A 43 6.07 -11.62 23.64
CA ASP A 43 5.72 -12.43 24.80
C ASP A 43 6.47 -13.76 24.80
N GLN A 44 6.56 -14.43 23.64
CA GLN A 44 7.36 -15.66 23.51
C GLN A 44 8.86 -15.40 23.75
N LEU A 45 9.39 -14.26 23.34
CA LEU A 45 10.76 -13.89 23.66
C LEU A 45 10.97 -13.65 25.17
N LYS A 46 9.98 -13.07 25.87
CA LYS A 46 10.03 -12.93 27.34
C LYS A 46 10.12 -14.29 28.04
N GLU A 47 9.36 -15.29 27.56
CA GLU A 47 9.39 -16.65 28.12
C GLU A 47 10.76 -17.34 27.99
N VAL A 48 11.49 -17.06 26.92
CA VAL A 48 12.86 -17.61 26.72
C VAL A 48 13.96 -16.73 27.34
N GLY A 49 13.59 -15.75 28.19
CA GLY A 49 14.49 -14.99 29.04
C GLY A 49 14.91 -13.61 28.54
N TYR A 50 14.32 -13.10 27.42
CA TYR A 50 14.55 -11.73 27.03
C TYR A 50 13.72 -10.77 27.88
N THR A 51 14.25 -9.61 28.21
CA THR A 51 13.57 -8.56 28.97
C THR A 51 13.20 -7.40 28.08
N PHE A 52 11.93 -6.98 28.14
CA PHE A 52 11.42 -5.83 27.43
C PHE A 52 10.66 -4.93 28.41
N ASN A 53 10.83 -3.62 28.28
CA ASN A 53 10.05 -2.65 29.02
C ASN A 53 8.71 -2.41 28.29
N ASP A 54 7.59 -2.55 28.98
CA ASP A 54 6.25 -2.40 28.38
C ASP A 54 5.98 -0.97 27.86
N LEU A 55 6.55 0.05 28.50
CA LEU A 55 6.46 1.43 28.02
C LEU A 55 7.22 1.62 26.71
N ASP A 56 8.36 0.97 26.55
CA ASP A 56 9.14 1.03 25.30
C ASP A 56 8.42 0.32 24.17
N ILE A 57 7.77 -0.81 24.45
CA ILE A 57 6.90 -1.51 23.49
C ILE A 57 5.75 -0.59 23.05
N TYR A 58 5.05 0.02 24.01
CA TYR A 58 3.95 0.95 23.73
C TYR A 58 4.41 2.13 22.85
N HIS A 59 5.51 2.79 23.22
CA HIS A 59 6.04 3.91 22.49
C HIS A 59 6.57 3.53 21.09
N SER A 60 7.14 2.34 20.95
CA SER A 60 7.62 1.83 19.67
C SER A 60 6.48 1.56 18.71
N LEU A 61 5.41 0.91 19.17
CA LEU A 61 4.21 0.69 18.37
C LEU A 61 3.55 2.02 17.94
N ALA A 62 3.47 2.99 18.85
CA ALA A 62 2.91 4.31 18.59
C ALA A 62 3.71 5.15 17.56
N LYS A 63 4.96 4.77 17.29
CA LYS A 63 5.84 5.45 16.32
C LYS A 63 6.16 4.58 15.10
N THR A 64 5.64 3.36 15.05
CA THR A 64 5.92 2.43 13.95
C THR A 64 5.38 2.95 12.64
N THR A 65 6.25 3.05 11.65
CA THR A 65 5.89 3.33 10.26
C THR A 65 6.37 2.20 9.37
N ILE A 66 5.57 1.82 8.40
CA ILE A 66 5.93 0.76 7.44
C ILE A 66 5.92 1.38 6.06
N SER A 67 7.11 1.52 5.48
CA SER A 67 7.28 2.08 4.14
C SER A 67 6.56 1.23 3.10
N GLY A 68 5.83 1.88 2.19
CA GLY A 68 5.08 1.20 1.13
C GLY A 68 3.83 0.45 1.62
N ARG A 69 3.24 0.89 2.72
CA ARG A 69 1.95 0.43 3.22
C ARG A 69 1.03 1.63 3.43
N MET A 70 0.00 1.75 2.57
CA MET A 70 -0.94 2.88 2.60
C MET A 70 -0.24 4.24 2.74
N GLU A 71 0.93 4.38 2.12
CA GLU A 71 1.80 5.55 2.28
C GLU A 71 1.49 6.61 1.24
N VAL A 72 1.04 7.80 1.67
CA VAL A 72 0.90 8.96 0.79
C VAL A 72 2.29 9.58 0.60
N VAL A 73 2.80 9.54 -0.62
CA VAL A 73 4.16 9.98 -0.97
C VAL A 73 4.19 11.31 -1.74
N TRP A 74 3.02 11.79 -2.19
CA TRP A 74 2.86 13.07 -2.87
C TRP A 74 1.45 13.61 -2.66
N GLU A 75 1.32 14.94 -2.48
CA GLU A 75 0.05 15.54 -2.07
C GLU A 75 -0.78 16.12 -3.23
N ARG A 76 -0.13 16.55 -4.31
CA ARG A 76 -0.83 17.21 -5.44
C ARG A 76 -0.17 16.88 -6.79
N PRO A 77 -0.75 15.98 -7.60
CA PRO A 77 -1.90 15.12 -7.26
C PRO A 77 -1.57 14.17 -6.10
N LYS A 78 -2.59 13.70 -5.36
CA LYS A 78 -2.36 12.76 -4.27
C LYS A 78 -1.89 11.41 -4.80
N ILE A 79 -0.68 10.98 -4.40
CA ILE A 79 -0.11 9.68 -4.80
C ILE A 79 0.06 8.84 -3.55
N LEU A 80 -0.60 7.70 -3.52
CA LEU A 80 -0.48 6.67 -2.50
C LEU A 80 0.27 5.48 -3.08
N VAL A 81 1.18 4.90 -2.30
CA VAL A 81 1.89 3.68 -2.66
C VAL A 81 1.58 2.56 -1.66
N ASP A 82 1.38 1.35 -2.19
CA ASP A 82 1.19 0.15 -1.38
C ASP A 82 1.77 -1.09 -2.07
N GLY A 83 2.49 -1.90 -1.31
CA GLY A 83 3.15 -3.11 -1.79
C GLY A 83 2.24 -4.35 -1.85
N ALA A 84 0.92 -4.20 -1.94
CA ALA A 84 -0.01 -5.32 -2.17
C ALA A 84 0.38 -6.08 -3.44
N HIS A 85 0.52 -7.41 -3.35
CA HIS A 85 1.08 -8.24 -4.41
C HIS A 85 0.42 -9.65 -4.49
N ASN A 86 -0.79 -9.75 -3.98
CA ASN A 86 -1.68 -10.91 -4.12
C ASN A 86 -3.14 -10.45 -3.99
N PRO A 87 -4.14 -11.27 -4.39
CA PRO A 87 -5.55 -10.88 -4.38
C PRO A 87 -6.05 -10.42 -3.01
N THR A 88 -5.69 -11.13 -1.95
CA THR A 88 -6.12 -10.80 -0.57
C THR A 88 -5.58 -9.45 -0.12
N SER A 89 -4.30 -9.14 -0.38
CA SER A 89 -3.72 -7.86 -0.01
C SER A 89 -4.29 -6.70 -0.85
N LEU A 90 -4.59 -6.90 -2.13
CA LEU A 90 -5.25 -5.91 -2.97
C LEU A 90 -6.69 -5.64 -2.53
N LYS A 91 -7.45 -6.68 -2.19
CA LYS A 91 -8.79 -6.52 -1.59
C LYS A 91 -8.73 -5.67 -0.32
N THR A 92 -7.76 -5.96 0.54
CA THR A 92 -7.54 -5.18 1.77
C THR A 92 -7.15 -3.74 1.48
N LEU A 93 -6.24 -3.51 0.52
CA LEU A 93 -5.84 -2.17 0.09
C LEU A 93 -7.04 -1.36 -0.39
N ILE A 94 -7.83 -1.88 -1.32
CA ILE A 94 -8.99 -1.17 -1.89
C ILE A 94 -10.01 -0.81 -0.79
N LYS A 95 -10.30 -1.77 0.12
CA LYS A 95 -11.17 -1.51 1.28
C LYS A 95 -10.60 -0.40 2.17
N SER A 96 -9.30 -0.45 2.46
CA SER A 96 -8.63 0.52 3.34
C SER A 96 -8.55 1.90 2.71
N VAL A 97 -8.24 1.99 1.41
CA VAL A 97 -8.21 3.27 0.68
C VAL A 97 -9.60 3.92 0.74
N GLY A 98 -10.67 3.19 0.41
CA GLY A 98 -12.03 3.71 0.46
C GLY A 98 -12.51 4.12 1.86
N ALA A 99 -11.94 3.53 2.93
CA ALA A 99 -12.30 3.84 4.31
C ALA A 99 -11.53 5.04 4.90
N HIS A 100 -10.29 5.27 4.46
CA HIS A 100 -9.37 6.20 5.14
C HIS A 100 -8.91 7.38 4.27
N ILE A 101 -9.01 7.27 2.95
CA ILE A 101 -8.53 8.32 2.04
C ILE A 101 -9.72 8.93 1.30
N PRO A 102 -9.99 10.23 1.44
CA PRO A 102 -11.00 10.90 0.62
C PRO A 102 -10.48 11.12 -0.81
N TYR A 103 -11.25 10.70 -1.81
CA TYR A 103 -11.00 10.91 -3.23
C TYR A 103 -12.30 10.78 -4.03
N ASP A 104 -12.35 11.37 -5.23
CA ASP A 104 -13.49 11.29 -6.14
C ASP A 104 -13.37 10.08 -7.06
N SER A 105 -12.22 9.88 -7.70
CA SER A 105 -11.92 8.70 -8.51
C SER A 105 -10.49 8.18 -8.27
N MET A 106 -10.25 6.92 -8.61
CA MET A 106 -8.93 6.30 -8.44
C MET A 106 -8.31 5.94 -9.79
N VAL A 107 -7.13 6.51 -10.06
CA VAL A 107 -6.24 6.09 -11.13
C VAL A 107 -5.23 5.12 -10.56
N CYS A 108 -5.30 3.85 -10.93
CA CYS A 108 -4.38 2.82 -10.47
C CYS A 108 -3.20 2.66 -11.44
N VAL A 109 -1.98 2.83 -10.94
CA VAL A 109 -0.74 2.42 -11.64
C VAL A 109 -0.35 1.06 -11.11
N PHE A 110 -0.44 0.04 -11.96
CA PHE A 110 -0.30 -1.35 -11.55
C PHE A 110 0.80 -2.10 -12.31
N GLY A 111 1.56 -2.91 -11.57
CA GLY A 111 2.50 -3.87 -12.12
C GLY A 111 2.93 -4.88 -11.09
N CYS A 112 2.89 -6.14 -11.46
CA CYS A 112 3.18 -7.27 -10.57
C CYS A 112 4.23 -8.22 -11.17
N CYS A 113 4.64 -9.21 -10.37
CA CYS A 113 5.44 -10.32 -10.88
C CYS A 113 4.54 -11.35 -11.56
N GLN A 114 5.03 -11.96 -12.65
CA GLN A 114 4.31 -12.95 -13.44
C GLN A 114 4.05 -14.27 -12.71
N ASP A 115 4.77 -14.54 -11.64
CA ASP A 115 4.64 -15.74 -10.79
C ASP A 115 3.51 -15.60 -9.74
N LYS A 116 2.75 -14.51 -9.75
CA LYS A 116 1.64 -14.26 -8.85
C LYS A 116 0.30 -14.68 -9.46
N ASP A 117 -0.71 -14.75 -8.61
CA ASP A 117 -2.10 -14.90 -9.06
C ASP A 117 -2.57 -13.58 -9.70
N VAL A 118 -2.19 -13.41 -10.99
CA VAL A 118 -2.42 -12.18 -11.75
C VAL A 118 -3.92 -11.97 -11.96
N ASP A 119 -4.66 -13.01 -12.35
CA ASP A 119 -6.10 -12.91 -12.63
C ASP A 119 -6.87 -12.48 -11.38
N GLY A 120 -6.64 -13.13 -10.25
CA GLY A 120 -7.25 -12.73 -8.98
C GLY A 120 -6.86 -11.32 -8.53
N MET A 121 -5.65 -10.86 -8.85
CA MET A 121 -5.23 -9.48 -8.59
C MET A 121 -5.96 -8.48 -9.48
N LEU A 122 -6.11 -8.77 -10.77
CA LEU A 122 -6.81 -7.93 -11.73
C LEU A 122 -8.31 -7.82 -11.39
N GLU A 123 -8.94 -8.91 -10.95
CA GLU A 123 -10.31 -8.89 -10.45
C GLU A 123 -10.47 -7.90 -9.28
N GLN A 124 -9.57 -7.95 -8.29
CA GLN A 124 -9.66 -7.04 -7.15
C GLN A 124 -9.48 -5.57 -7.57
N ILE A 125 -8.53 -5.27 -8.46
CA ILE A 125 -8.31 -3.91 -8.95
C ILE A 125 -9.54 -3.40 -9.72
N SER A 126 -10.20 -4.28 -10.50
CA SER A 126 -11.40 -3.93 -11.24
C SER A 126 -12.53 -3.39 -10.36
N LEU A 127 -12.56 -3.77 -9.08
CA LEU A 127 -13.58 -3.33 -8.13
C LEU A 127 -13.34 -1.91 -7.58
N GLY A 128 -12.08 -1.47 -7.52
CA GLY A 128 -11.72 -0.21 -6.86
C GLY A 128 -11.22 0.89 -7.77
N ALA A 129 -10.54 0.56 -8.87
CA ALA A 129 -9.97 1.55 -9.78
C ALA A 129 -10.96 1.99 -10.88
N ASP A 130 -10.99 3.27 -11.20
CA ASP A 130 -11.79 3.83 -12.30
C ASP A 130 -11.01 3.81 -13.61
N LYS A 131 -9.71 4.09 -13.54
CA LYS A 131 -8.75 4.02 -14.66
C LYS A 131 -7.54 3.23 -14.22
N ILE A 132 -6.94 2.46 -15.16
CA ILE A 132 -5.77 1.64 -14.85
C ILE A 132 -4.68 1.88 -15.89
N ILE A 133 -3.45 2.03 -15.39
CA ILE A 133 -2.25 2.12 -16.19
C ILE A 133 -1.35 0.96 -15.80
N PHE A 134 -1.15 0.04 -16.73
CA PHE A 134 -0.26 -1.08 -16.54
C PHE A 134 1.17 -0.70 -16.86
N THR A 135 2.10 -1.04 -15.97
CA THR A 135 3.52 -0.79 -16.15
C THR A 135 4.35 -1.88 -15.49
N LYS A 136 5.67 -1.78 -15.58
CA LYS A 136 6.60 -2.68 -14.92
C LYS A 136 7.73 -1.90 -14.26
N ALA A 137 8.23 -2.41 -13.13
CA ALA A 137 9.39 -1.83 -12.47
C ALA A 137 10.68 -2.14 -13.24
N LYS A 138 11.56 -1.15 -13.37
CA LYS A 138 12.86 -1.29 -14.02
C LYS A 138 13.72 -2.32 -13.26
N GLY A 139 14.35 -3.21 -14.01
CA GLY A 139 15.27 -4.20 -13.45
C GLY A 139 14.60 -5.39 -12.76
N ASN A 140 13.27 -5.49 -12.74
CA ASN A 140 12.57 -6.67 -12.25
C ASN A 140 12.36 -7.68 -13.38
N GLN A 141 13.23 -8.69 -13.47
CA GLN A 141 13.14 -9.74 -14.50
C GLN A 141 11.88 -10.62 -14.38
N ARG A 142 11.21 -10.61 -13.24
CA ARG A 142 9.96 -11.36 -13.03
C ARG A 142 8.71 -10.52 -13.27
N ALA A 143 8.86 -9.27 -13.71
CA ALA A 143 7.71 -8.42 -13.97
C ALA A 143 6.83 -8.99 -15.09
N ALA A 144 5.53 -8.97 -14.89
CA ALA A 144 4.57 -9.24 -15.94
C ALA A 144 4.61 -8.12 -17.00
N GLU A 145 4.48 -8.49 -18.27
CA GLU A 145 4.47 -7.51 -19.36
C GLU A 145 3.18 -6.67 -19.33
N PRO A 146 3.28 -5.33 -19.38
CA PRO A 146 2.13 -4.44 -19.27
C PRO A 146 1.00 -4.73 -20.28
N ARG A 147 1.36 -5.06 -21.52
CA ARG A 147 0.39 -5.40 -22.58
C ARG A 147 -0.35 -6.70 -22.31
N LEU A 148 0.30 -7.67 -21.64
CA LEU A 148 -0.38 -8.92 -21.27
C LEU A 148 -1.34 -8.67 -20.13
N LEU A 149 -0.97 -7.86 -19.12
CA LEU A 149 -1.86 -7.44 -18.04
C LEU A 149 -3.08 -6.70 -18.59
N GLN A 150 -2.88 -5.79 -19.55
CA GLN A 150 -3.96 -5.09 -20.20
C GLN A 150 -4.93 -6.05 -20.89
N LYS A 151 -4.42 -6.98 -21.70
CA LYS A 151 -5.25 -7.94 -22.42
C LYS A 151 -6.07 -8.82 -21.46
N GLN A 152 -5.45 -9.35 -20.40
CA GLN A 152 -6.15 -10.14 -19.38
C GLN A 152 -7.24 -9.30 -18.68
N PHE A 153 -6.95 -8.02 -18.38
CA PHE A 153 -7.91 -7.14 -17.74
C PHE A 153 -9.09 -6.78 -18.65
N GLU A 154 -8.89 -6.61 -19.93
CA GLU A 154 -9.97 -6.36 -20.91
C GLU A 154 -10.98 -7.51 -20.96
N GLU A 155 -10.54 -8.74 -20.68
CA GLU A 155 -11.42 -9.91 -20.57
C GLU A 155 -12.29 -9.90 -19.28
N ILE A 156 -11.80 -9.20 -18.24
CA ILE A 156 -12.46 -9.12 -16.91
C ILE A 156 -13.38 -7.90 -16.81
N SER A 157 -12.97 -6.78 -17.41
CA SER A 157 -13.60 -5.47 -17.19
C SER A 157 -13.55 -4.61 -18.45
N GLY A 158 -14.65 -3.90 -18.72
CA GLY A 158 -14.72 -2.88 -19.77
C GLY A 158 -14.18 -1.51 -19.37
N LYS A 159 -13.44 -1.39 -18.28
CA LYS A 159 -12.89 -0.13 -17.82
C LYS A 159 -11.73 0.36 -18.68
N MET A 160 -11.53 1.69 -18.68
CA MET A 160 -10.47 2.34 -19.44
C MET A 160 -9.09 1.95 -18.91
N THR A 161 -8.22 1.46 -19.81
CA THR A 161 -6.85 1.04 -19.49
C THR A 161 -5.84 1.65 -20.45
N GLN A 162 -4.62 1.80 -19.96
CA GLN A 162 -3.46 2.21 -20.75
C GLN A 162 -2.24 1.39 -20.33
N THR A 163 -1.21 1.40 -21.16
CA THR A 163 0.09 0.79 -20.83
C THR A 163 1.20 1.83 -20.93
N ALA A 164 2.19 1.69 -20.07
CA ALA A 164 3.43 2.47 -20.12
C ALA A 164 4.63 1.52 -19.97
N GLU A 165 5.68 1.77 -20.74
CA GLU A 165 6.89 0.94 -20.70
C GLU A 165 7.73 1.18 -19.44
N THR A 166 7.58 2.35 -18.82
CA THR A 166 8.33 2.75 -17.63
C THR A 166 7.41 3.35 -16.58
N LEU A 167 7.81 3.25 -15.31
CA LEU A 167 7.08 3.86 -14.21
C LEU A 167 6.99 5.40 -14.31
N PRO A 168 8.05 6.16 -14.66
CA PRO A 168 7.92 7.60 -14.89
C PRO A 168 6.84 7.96 -15.91
N GLU A 169 6.80 7.29 -17.05
CA GLU A 169 5.77 7.46 -18.06
C GLU A 169 4.36 7.14 -17.52
N ALA A 170 4.23 6.04 -16.76
CA ALA A 170 2.96 5.68 -16.13
C ALA A 170 2.47 6.76 -15.15
N LEU A 171 3.37 7.35 -14.38
CA LEU A 171 3.05 8.43 -13.44
C LEU A 171 2.66 9.72 -14.17
N GLU A 172 3.30 10.05 -15.30
CA GLU A 172 2.92 11.19 -16.14
C GLU A 172 1.52 11.01 -16.72
N ILE A 173 1.22 9.82 -17.28
CA ILE A 173 -0.12 9.49 -17.79
C ILE A 173 -1.16 9.57 -16.64
N ALA A 174 -0.84 9.01 -15.46
CA ALA A 174 -1.72 9.07 -14.30
C ALA A 174 -1.99 10.51 -13.85
N ALA A 175 -0.97 11.35 -13.80
CA ALA A 175 -1.09 12.75 -13.42
C ALA A 175 -1.93 13.58 -14.43
N GLN A 176 -1.86 13.24 -15.72
CA GLN A 176 -2.71 13.86 -16.75
C GLN A 176 -4.15 13.37 -16.69
N ALA A 177 -4.37 12.13 -16.28
CA ALA A 177 -5.69 11.51 -16.19
C ALA A 177 -6.44 11.82 -14.89
N ALA A 178 -5.71 12.24 -13.85
CA ALA A 178 -6.26 12.56 -12.53
C ALA A 178 -6.65 14.04 -12.42
N SER A 179 -7.80 14.30 -11.80
CA SER A 179 -8.19 15.64 -11.34
C SER A 179 -7.56 15.94 -9.97
N ARG A 180 -7.86 17.12 -9.44
CA ARG A 180 -7.28 17.59 -8.16
C ARG A 180 -7.67 16.72 -6.97
N GLU A 181 -8.91 16.22 -6.98
CA GLU A 181 -9.50 15.45 -5.87
C GLU A 181 -9.39 13.93 -6.09
N ASP A 182 -8.76 13.52 -7.21
CA ASP A 182 -8.53 12.10 -7.49
C ASP A 182 -7.31 11.56 -6.76
N LEU A 183 -7.28 10.24 -6.63
CA LEU A 183 -6.19 9.49 -6.05
C LEU A 183 -5.43 8.72 -7.13
N ILE A 184 -4.11 8.87 -7.18
CA ILE A 184 -3.23 7.96 -7.91
C ILE A 184 -2.73 6.90 -6.92
N CYS A 185 -3.09 5.64 -7.16
CA CYS A 185 -2.68 4.51 -6.34
C CYS A 185 -1.66 3.64 -7.09
N VAL A 186 -0.41 3.60 -6.62
CA VAL A 186 0.64 2.75 -7.21
C VAL A 186 0.77 1.47 -6.40
N THR A 187 0.53 0.31 -7.05
CA THR A 187 0.49 -0.98 -6.34
C THR A 187 0.83 -2.17 -7.24
N GLY A 188 0.81 -3.37 -6.68
CA GLY A 188 1.08 -4.64 -7.36
C GLY A 188 2.46 -5.22 -7.03
N SER A 189 3.42 -4.41 -6.60
CA SER A 189 4.72 -4.90 -6.15
C SER A 189 5.50 -3.86 -5.34
N PHE A 190 6.33 -4.33 -4.40
CA PHE A 190 7.28 -3.47 -3.71
C PHE A 190 8.37 -2.87 -4.63
N TYR A 191 8.64 -3.49 -5.78
CA TYR A 191 9.54 -2.93 -6.78
C TYR A 191 9.00 -1.61 -7.33
N LEU A 192 7.71 -1.56 -7.70
CA LEU A 192 7.06 -0.31 -8.13
C LEU A 192 7.03 0.73 -7.02
N VAL A 193 6.72 0.33 -5.79
CA VAL A 193 6.73 1.23 -4.63
C VAL A 193 8.09 1.89 -4.45
N GLY A 194 9.17 1.09 -4.44
CA GLY A 194 10.53 1.61 -4.29
C GLY A 194 10.94 2.55 -5.43
N GLU A 195 10.63 2.19 -6.68
CA GLU A 195 10.92 3.02 -7.84
C GLU A 195 10.11 4.33 -7.83
N THR A 196 8.83 4.29 -7.45
CA THR A 196 7.98 5.48 -7.30
C THR A 196 8.57 6.45 -6.28
N LYS A 197 8.94 5.97 -5.10
CA LYS A 197 9.52 6.81 -4.05
C LYS A 197 10.84 7.43 -4.50
N SER A 198 11.70 6.66 -5.17
CA SER A 198 12.97 7.14 -5.72
C SER A 198 12.74 8.23 -6.77
N HIS A 199 11.82 8.00 -7.71
CA HIS A 199 11.49 8.95 -8.78
C HIS A 199 10.95 10.27 -8.21
N LEU A 200 9.98 10.21 -7.30
CA LEU A 200 9.38 11.42 -6.69
C LEU A 200 10.39 12.18 -5.83
N SER A 201 11.28 11.50 -5.11
CA SER A 201 12.37 12.14 -4.36
C SER A 201 13.31 12.93 -5.28
N GLN A 202 13.66 12.37 -6.45
CA GLN A 202 14.47 13.06 -7.45
C GLN A 202 13.77 14.29 -8.05
N LEU A 203 12.45 14.23 -8.24
CA LEU A 203 11.66 15.39 -8.70
C LEU A 203 11.59 16.49 -7.64
N ALA A 204 11.47 16.13 -6.36
CA ALA A 204 11.44 17.09 -5.26
C ALA A 204 12.79 17.82 -5.08
N SER A 205 13.92 17.12 -5.32
CA SER A 205 15.27 17.70 -5.20
C SER A 205 15.66 18.64 -6.35
N LYS A 206 14.89 18.66 -7.45
CA LYS A 206 15.11 19.54 -8.61
C LYS A 206 14.32 20.85 -8.56
N LYS A 207 13.42 20.98 -7.58
CA LYS A 207 12.65 22.21 -7.30
C LYS A 207 13.32 23.03 -6.22
#